data_b6bea243c7ad389b0d5b4379a5b01489
#
_entry.id   b6bea243c7ad389b0d5b4379a5b01489
#
_cell.length_a   1.000
_cell.length_b   1.000
_cell.length_c   1.000
_cell.angle_alpha   90.00
_cell.angle_beta   90.00
_cell.angle_gamma   90.00
#
_symmetry.space_group_name_H-M   'P 1'
#
loop_
_entity.id
_entity.type
_entity.pdbx_description
1 polymer ?
#
loop_
_entity_poly.entity_id
_entity_poly.type
_entity_poly.pdbx_seq_one_letter_code
_entity_poly.pdbx_strand_id
1 'polypeptide(L)'
;MNRSIAFVCGLLTASAISTAALSTTAWAATPQSLFNDNCSACHQTSGKGVKGAFPALAGDPFVQGDAGPMTATVLAGRAGMPSFKDDINDADLSAILTYVRTSWGNKGKPVTAADVAAVRAKLKAGQKPASLQAH
;
A
#
# COMPACT_ATOMS: atom_id res chain seq x y z
N MET A 1 -21.62 46.00 -71.57
CA MET A 1 -20.40 45.19 -71.28
C MET A 1 -20.42 44.87 -69.82
N ASN A 2 -21.08 43.75 -69.45
CA ASN A 2 -21.22 43.29 -68.04
C ASN A 2 -20.38 42.06 -67.86
N ARG A 3 -19.43 42.11 -66.94
CA ARG A 3 -18.64 40.93 -66.51
C ARG A 3 -19.13 40.49 -65.13
N SER A 4 -19.92 39.43 -65.12
CA SER A 4 -20.35 38.75 -63.88
C SER A 4 -19.17 37.95 -63.32
N ILE A 5 -18.82 38.25 -62.09
CA ILE A 5 -17.84 37.47 -61.30
C ILE A 5 -18.64 36.56 -60.43
N ALA A 6 -18.52 35.25 -60.69
CA ALA A 6 -19.10 34.18 -59.81
C ALA A 6 -18.21 33.96 -58.64
N PHE A 7 -18.75 34.16 -57.41
CA PHE A 7 -18.12 33.79 -56.17
C PHE A 7 -18.37 32.31 -55.93
N VAL A 8 -17.32 31.47 -55.95
CA VAL A 8 -17.35 30.08 -55.51
C VAL A 8 -17.15 30.04 -54.00
N CYS A 9 -18.24 29.71 -53.30
CA CYS A 9 -18.23 29.54 -51.86
C CYS A 9 -17.73 28.12 -51.56
N GLY A 10 -16.46 27.99 -51.16
CA GLY A 10 -15.87 26.72 -50.72
C GLY A 10 -16.33 26.36 -49.30
N LEU A 11 -17.11 25.30 -49.16
CA LEU A 11 -17.43 24.71 -47.86
C LEU A 11 -16.18 23.99 -47.30
N LEU A 12 -15.57 24.55 -46.28
CA LEU A 12 -14.57 23.88 -45.47
C LEU A 12 -15.30 23.03 -44.41
N THR A 13 -15.38 21.72 -44.65
CA THR A 13 -15.85 20.73 -43.64
C THR A 13 -14.74 20.49 -42.63
N ALA A 14 -14.87 21.08 -41.45
CA ALA A 14 -13.99 20.76 -40.32
C ALA A 14 -14.34 19.40 -39.74
N SER A 15 -13.54 18.37 -40.05
CA SER A 15 -13.61 17.06 -39.41
C SER A 15 -13.08 17.18 -37.98
N ALA A 16 -13.98 17.16 -37.00
CA ALA A 16 -13.62 17.03 -35.59
C ALA A 16 -13.16 15.61 -35.29
N ILE A 17 -11.86 15.43 -35.13
CA ILE A 17 -11.28 14.15 -34.64
C ILE A 17 -11.52 14.09 -33.13
N SER A 18 -12.57 13.36 -32.72
CA SER A 18 -12.79 13.03 -31.29
C SER A 18 -11.72 12.05 -30.82
N THR A 19 -10.72 12.52 -30.10
CA THR A 19 -9.77 11.66 -29.38
C THR A 19 -10.48 11.07 -28.16
N ALA A 20 -10.95 9.83 -28.27
CA ALA A 20 -11.42 9.06 -27.11
C ALA A 20 -10.22 8.77 -26.19
N ALA A 21 -10.17 9.47 -25.06
CA ALA A 21 -9.20 9.17 -24.01
C ALA A 21 -9.54 7.78 -23.40
N LEU A 22 -8.75 6.77 -23.71
CA LEU A 22 -8.80 5.48 -23.02
C LEU A 22 -8.33 5.69 -21.57
N SER A 23 -9.27 5.82 -20.66
CA SER A 23 -8.99 5.80 -19.22
C SER A 23 -8.56 4.39 -18.85
N THR A 24 -7.26 4.15 -18.73
CA THR A 24 -6.73 2.92 -18.13
C THR A 24 -7.03 2.97 -16.64
N THR A 25 -8.03 2.24 -16.18
CA THR A 25 -8.24 1.98 -14.75
C THR A 25 -7.08 1.13 -14.26
N ALA A 26 -6.08 1.75 -13.65
CA ALA A 26 -5.07 1.04 -12.89
C ALA A 26 -5.79 0.33 -11.73
N TRP A 27 -5.78 -1.00 -11.74
CA TRP A 27 -6.28 -1.79 -10.61
C TRP A 27 -5.32 -1.59 -9.44
N ALA A 28 -5.75 -0.84 -8.45
CA ALA A 28 -5.00 -0.72 -7.20
C ALA A 28 -4.91 -2.11 -6.54
N ALA A 29 -3.71 -2.47 -6.09
CA ALA A 29 -3.50 -3.72 -5.39
C ALA A 29 -4.39 -3.78 -4.13
N THR A 30 -5.02 -4.92 -3.89
CA THR A 30 -5.84 -5.09 -2.68
C THR A 30 -4.94 -5.26 -1.45
N PRO A 31 -5.39 -4.89 -0.23
CA PRO A 31 -4.61 -5.13 0.99
C PRO A 31 -4.18 -6.59 1.16
N GLN A 32 -5.03 -7.53 0.75
CA GLN A 32 -4.71 -8.96 0.78
C GLN A 32 -3.62 -9.32 -0.24
N SER A 33 -3.67 -8.79 -1.47
CA SER A 33 -2.61 -9.06 -2.45
C SER A 33 -1.28 -8.48 -2.00
N LEU A 34 -1.27 -7.25 -1.47
CA LEU A 34 -0.07 -6.64 -0.90
C LEU A 34 0.54 -7.49 0.23
N PHE A 35 -0.30 -8.03 1.12
CA PHE A 35 0.14 -8.97 2.15
C PHE A 35 0.71 -10.24 1.55
N ASN A 36 0.04 -10.83 0.57
CA ASN A 36 0.49 -12.07 -0.06
C ASN A 36 1.85 -11.90 -0.73
N ASP A 37 2.07 -10.79 -1.42
CA ASP A 37 3.30 -10.53 -2.17
C ASP A 37 4.51 -10.25 -1.25
N ASN A 38 4.28 -9.64 -0.09
CA ASN A 38 5.36 -9.16 0.77
C ASN A 38 5.57 -9.98 2.05
N CYS A 39 4.54 -10.68 2.55
CA CYS A 39 4.54 -11.22 3.91
C CYS A 39 4.23 -12.72 3.97
N SER A 40 3.43 -13.24 3.01
CA SER A 40 2.88 -14.59 3.09
C SER A 40 3.93 -15.70 2.96
N ALA A 41 5.07 -15.42 2.35
CA ALA A 41 6.17 -16.40 2.23
C ALA A 41 6.62 -16.93 3.62
N CYS A 42 6.62 -16.07 4.63
CA CYS A 42 6.96 -16.42 6.00
C CYS A 42 5.73 -16.64 6.88
N HIS A 43 4.75 -15.70 6.81
CA HIS A 43 3.59 -15.72 7.71
C HIS A 43 2.41 -16.54 7.18
N GLN A 44 2.51 -17.08 5.98
CA GLN A 44 1.47 -17.80 5.23
C GLN A 44 0.23 -16.93 4.94
N THR A 45 -0.53 -17.26 3.91
CA THR A 45 -1.77 -16.56 3.56
C THR A 45 -2.85 -16.64 4.65
N SER A 46 -2.75 -17.67 5.50
CA SER A 46 -3.62 -17.87 6.67
C SER A 46 -3.19 -17.08 7.91
N GLY A 47 -2.06 -16.37 7.87
CA GLY A 47 -1.49 -15.68 9.03
C GLY A 47 -1.02 -16.59 10.16
N LYS A 48 -0.95 -17.92 9.97
CA LYS A 48 -0.58 -18.89 11.02
C LYS A 48 0.93 -19.02 11.20
N GLY A 49 1.72 -18.50 10.26
CA GLY A 49 3.17 -18.65 10.30
C GLY A 49 3.62 -20.12 10.24
N VAL A 50 4.85 -20.37 10.68
CA VAL A 50 5.44 -21.71 10.78
C VAL A 50 6.01 -21.89 12.18
N LYS A 51 5.48 -22.85 12.91
CA LYS A 51 5.88 -23.11 14.32
C LYS A 51 7.40 -23.31 14.41
N GLY A 52 8.04 -22.54 15.27
CA GLY A 52 9.49 -22.61 15.51
C GLY A 52 10.35 -21.84 14.49
N ALA A 53 9.75 -21.29 13.41
CA ALA A 53 10.47 -20.52 12.38
C ALA A 53 9.89 -19.12 12.19
N PHE A 54 8.58 -19.02 11.95
CA PHE A 54 7.93 -17.74 11.66
C PHE A 54 6.68 -17.58 12.56
N PRO A 55 6.55 -16.43 13.27
CA PRO A 55 5.45 -16.25 14.21
C PRO A 55 4.09 -16.20 13.50
N ALA A 56 3.05 -16.68 14.20
CA ALA A 56 1.68 -16.46 13.78
C ALA A 56 1.31 -14.98 13.93
N LEU A 57 0.52 -14.47 12.99
CA LEU A 57 -0.12 -13.15 13.05
C LEU A 57 -1.59 -13.27 13.45
N ALA A 58 -2.20 -14.42 13.12
CA ALA A 58 -3.57 -14.75 13.50
C ALA A 58 -3.67 -14.99 15.01
N GLY A 59 -4.53 -14.22 15.67
CA GLY A 59 -4.76 -14.32 17.12
C GLY A 59 -3.65 -13.72 17.99
N ASP A 60 -2.61 -13.15 17.41
CA ASP A 60 -1.46 -12.65 18.14
C ASP A 60 -1.78 -11.35 18.91
N PRO A 61 -1.53 -11.28 20.24
CA PRO A 61 -1.79 -10.10 21.06
C PRO A 61 -0.96 -8.88 20.65
N PHE A 62 0.27 -9.05 20.18
CA PHE A 62 1.12 -7.96 19.71
C PHE A 62 0.54 -7.32 18.44
N VAL A 63 0.03 -8.15 17.52
CA VAL A 63 -0.64 -7.68 16.29
C VAL A 63 -1.91 -6.89 16.63
N GLN A 64 -2.67 -7.30 17.62
CA GLN A 64 -3.94 -6.69 18.01
C GLN A 64 -3.79 -5.51 18.99
N GLY A 65 -2.62 -5.36 19.59
CA GLY A 65 -2.31 -4.30 20.56
C GLY A 65 -2.09 -2.93 19.91
N ASP A 66 -1.14 -2.16 20.44
CA ASP A 66 -0.73 -0.87 19.86
C ASP A 66 -0.11 -1.06 18.48
N ALA A 67 -0.57 -0.26 17.51
CA ALA A 67 -0.08 -0.32 16.14
C ALA A 67 1.35 0.21 15.98
N GLY A 68 1.78 1.12 16.85
CA GLY A 68 3.11 1.75 16.76
C GLY A 68 4.26 0.75 16.81
N PRO A 69 4.36 -0.10 17.84
CA PRO A 69 5.37 -1.15 17.93
C PRO A 69 5.36 -2.13 16.75
N MET A 70 4.17 -2.56 16.31
CA MET A 70 4.03 -3.44 15.15
C MET A 70 4.56 -2.77 13.88
N THR A 71 4.14 -1.52 13.61
CA THR A 71 4.60 -0.73 12.47
C THR A 71 6.12 -0.56 12.48
N ALA A 72 6.68 -0.25 13.64
CA ALA A 72 8.12 -0.11 13.81
C ALA A 72 8.88 -1.41 13.53
N THR A 73 8.34 -2.54 13.98
CA THR A 73 8.92 -3.87 13.71
C THR A 73 8.96 -4.16 12.21
N VAL A 74 7.90 -3.86 11.47
CA VAL A 74 7.88 -4.08 10.02
C VAL A 74 8.86 -3.13 9.30
N LEU A 75 8.86 -1.86 9.68
CA LEU A 75 9.76 -0.87 9.07
C LEU A 75 11.24 -1.18 9.34
N ALA A 76 11.59 -1.54 10.57
CA ALA A 76 12.99 -1.74 10.96
C ALA A 76 13.50 -3.16 10.71
N GLY A 77 12.58 -4.13 10.59
CA GLY A 77 12.91 -5.55 10.64
C GLY A 77 13.19 -6.02 12.08
N ARG A 78 13.17 -7.32 12.30
CA ARG A 78 13.47 -7.93 13.60
C ARG A 78 13.89 -9.39 13.43
N ALA A 79 15.02 -9.77 14.02
CA ALA A 79 15.59 -11.12 13.88
C ALA A 79 15.68 -11.52 12.40
N GLY A 80 15.06 -12.63 11.99
CA GLY A 80 15.04 -13.06 10.58
C GLY A 80 14.07 -12.30 9.65
N MET A 81 13.23 -11.38 10.20
CA MET A 81 12.32 -10.57 9.39
C MET A 81 13.07 -9.37 8.77
N PRO A 82 13.03 -9.19 7.45
CA PRO A 82 13.71 -8.07 6.80
C PRO A 82 13.08 -6.71 7.15
N SER A 83 13.83 -5.64 6.92
CA SER A 83 13.32 -4.27 7.00
C SER A 83 12.59 -3.91 5.72
N PHE A 84 11.38 -3.36 5.83
CA PHE A 84 10.57 -2.89 4.71
C PHE A 84 10.53 -1.36 4.58
N LYS A 85 11.42 -0.66 5.30
CA LYS A 85 11.42 0.81 5.35
C LYS A 85 11.62 1.48 3.98
N ASP A 86 12.35 0.85 3.07
CA ASP A 86 12.68 1.40 1.75
C ASP A 86 11.87 0.73 0.63
N ASP A 87 11.22 -0.42 0.89
CA ASP A 87 10.55 -1.24 -0.11
C ASP A 87 9.05 -0.97 -0.22
N ILE A 88 8.39 -0.56 0.88
CA ILE A 88 6.94 -0.37 0.93
C ILE A 88 6.63 1.07 1.36
N ASN A 89 5.83 1.78 0.56
CA ASN A 89 5.36 3.12 0.88
C ASN A 89 4.33 3.12 2.03
N ASP A 90 4.04 4.30 2.60
CA ASP A 90 3.18 4.42 3.78
C ASP A 90 1.73 4.02 3.52
N ALA A 91 1.21 4.25 2.31
CA ALA A 91 -0.16 3.88 1.95
C ALA A 91 -0.32 2.35 1.86
N ASP A 92 0.58 1.68 1.13
CA ASP A 92 0.54 0.22 0.98
C ASP A 92 0.82 -0.47 2.30
N LEU A 93 1.78 0.02 3.08
CA LEU A 93 2.07 -0.54 4.40
C LEU A 93 0.88 -0.39 5.35
N SER A 94 0.20 0.76 5.36
CA SER A 94 -1.00 0.95 6.17
C SER A 94 -2.12 -0.02 5.79
N ALA A 95 -2.29 -0.29 4.49
CA ALA A 95 -3.26 -1.26 3.98
C ALA A 95 -2.92 -2.70 4.42
N ILE A 96 -1.65 -3.10 4.30
CA ILE A 96 -1.15 -4.41 4.78
C ILE A 96 -1.39 -4.56 6.28
N LEU A 97 -0.97 -3.57 7.09
CA LEU A 97 -1.09 -3.63 8.54
C LEU A 97 -2.56 -3.68 8.98
N THR A 98 -3.43 -2.91 8.33
CA THR A 98 -4.88 -2.97 8.58
C THR A 98 -5.43 -4.35 8.25
N TYR A 99 -5.06 -4.93 7.10
CA TYR A 99 -5.47 -6.28 6.72
C TYR A 99 -5.05 -7.31 7.78
N VAL A 100 -3.80 -7.30 8.20
CA VAL A 100 -3.27 -8.21 9.22
C VAL A 100 -4.01 -8.06 10.55
N ARG A 101 -4.30 -6.83 10.97
CA ARG A 101 -4.96 -6.52 12.24
C ARG A 101 -6.45 -6.82 12.27
N THR A 102 -7.07 -7.03 11.11
CA THR A 102 -8.52 -7.27 10.99
C THR A 102 -8.88 -8.62 10.37
N SER A 103 -7.88 -9.38 9.91
CA SER A 103 -8.06 -10.70 9.30
C SER A 103 -7.94 -11.83 10.32
N TRP A 104 -8.34 -13.03 9.93
CA TRP A 104 -8.18 -14.28 10.67
C TRP A 104 -8.74 -14.25 12.11
N GLY A 105 -9.77 -13.45 12.35
CA GLY A 105 -10.37 -13.26 13.66
C GLY A 105 -9.69 -12.21 14.55
N ASN A 106 -8.64 -11.54 14.07
CA ASN A 106 -8.05 -10.39 14.73
C ASN A 106 -9.05 -9.22 14.79
N LYS A 107 -8.99 -8.44 15.88
CA LYS A 107 -9.89 -7.31 16.17
C LYS A 107 -9.11 -6.02 16.46
N GLY A 108 -7.91 -5.88 15.90
CA GLY A 108 -7.09 -4.69 16.05
C GLY A 108 -7.68 -3.49 15.27
N LYS A 109 -7.39 -2.28 15.73
CA LYS A 109 -7.82 -1.06 15.03
C LYS A 109 -7.07 -0.91 13.71
N PRO A 110 -7.70 -0.35 12.67
CA PRO A 110 -7.02 0.01 11.41
C PRO A 110 -5.83 0.95 11.66
N VAL A 111 -4.87 0.90 10.74
CA VAL A 111 -3.67 1.76 10.71
C VAL A 111 -3.80 2.70 9.51
N THR A 112 -3.54 3.98 9.72
CA THR A 112 -3.56 4.97 8.62
C THR A 112 -2.15 5.17 8.04
N ALA A 113 -2.06 5.71 6.82
CA ALA A 113 -0.78 6.09 6.22
C ALA A 113 -0.04 7.16 7.07
N ALA A 114 -0.78 8.04 7.75
CA ALA A 114 -0.21 9.03 8.66
C ALA A 114 0.43 8.38 9.90
N ASP A 115 -0.17 7.30 10.44
CA ASP A 115 0.43 6.55 11.55
C ASP A 115 1.74 5.91 11.12
N VAL A 116 1.80 5.32 9.92
CA VAL A 116 3.02 4.73 9.36
C VAL A 116 4.09 5.80 9.16
N ALA A 117 3.75 6.94 8.55
CA ALA A 117 4.66 8.05 8.32
C ALA A 117 5.26 8.58 9.64
N ALA A 118 4.44 8.72 10.69
CA ALA A 118 4.89 9.15 12.01
C ALA A 118 5.91 8.19 12.63
N VAL A 119 5.69 6.88 12.52
CA VAL A 119 6.64 5.87 13.01
C VAL A 119 7.92 5.89 12.18
N ARG A 120 7.83 5.99 10.86
CA ARG A 120 8.98 6.11 9.96
C ARG A 120 9.84 7.32 10.28
N ALA A 121 9.21 8.48 10.56
CA ALA A 121 9.92 9.69 10.96
C ALA A 121 10.69 9.51 12.29
N LYS A 122 10.07 8.87 13.28
CA LYS A 122 10.73 8.55 14.56
C LYS A 122 11.94 7.63 14.39
N LEU A 123 11.81 6.60 13.53
CA LEU A 123 12.93 5.69 13.24
C LEU A 123 14.09 6.42 12.53
N LYS A 124 13.78 7.32 11.60
CA LYS A 124 14.81 8.18 10.94
C LYS A 124 15.52 9.11 11.92
N ALA A 125 14.82 9.62 12.93
CA ALA A 125 15.39 10.45 13.99
C ALA A 125 16.20 9.64 15.04
N GLY A 126 16.40 8.34 14.84
CA GLY A 126 17.12 7.46 15.77
C GLY A 126 16.34 7.07 17.03
N GLN A 127 15.07 7.40 17.09
CA GLN A 127 14.18 7.01 18.18
C GLN A 127 13.71 5.56 17.99
N LYS A 128 14.46 4.62 18.55
CA LYS A 128 14.10 3.20 18.50
C LYS A 128 12.92 2.93 19.44
N PRO A 129 11.80 2.37 18.97
CA PRO A 129 10.69 2.01 19.84
C PRO A 129 11.15 1.03 20.93
N ALA A 130 10.59 1.17 22.13
CA ALA A 130 10.92 0.31 23.28
C ALA A 130 10.79 -1.20 22.97
N SER A 131 9.83 -1.58 22.12
CA SER A 131 9.62 -2.97 21.69
C SER A 131 10.76 -3.57 20.86
N LEU A 132 11.61 -2.74 20.24
CA LEU A 132 12.78 -3.21 19.49
C LEU A 132 14.05 -3.22 20.36
N GLN A 133 13.96 -2.73 21.61
CA GLN A 133 15.08 -2.69 22.57
C GLN A 133 15.09 -3.91 23.50
N ALA A 134 14.00 -4.67 23.55
CA ALA A 134 13.74 -5.68 24.59
C ALA A 134 14.15 -7.11 24.18
N HIS A 135 15.20 -7.27 23.37
CA HIS A 135 15.82 -8.61 23.14
C HIS A 135 17.25 -8.48 22.66
#